data_137cb4b00a441c601bcd93c18bbb3c3e
#
_entry.id   137cb4b00a441c601bcd93c18bbb3c3e
#
_cell.length_a   1.000
_cell.length_b   1.000
_cell.length_c   1.000
_cell.angle_alpha   90.00
_cell.angle_beta   90.00
_cell.angle_gamma   90.00
#
_symmetry.space_group_name_H-M   'P 1'
#
loop_
_entity.id
_entity.type
_entity.pdbx_description
1 polymer ?
#
loop_
_entity_poly.entity_id
_entity_poly.type
_entity_poly.pdbx_seq_one_letter_code
_entity_poly.pdbx_strand_id
1 'polypeptide(L)'
;PSHIIVPQLSLALDIEDLRTSVEPDREAQILRLTGEEACRPFDLANGPLIRGCLFRLDDMNHVLSLTLHHIVADGWSMDVLRRELASLYEAVKDGRPSPLPVLPIQYVDLIAAQRERPKGADDRRSLEYWANQLEGAPPLLNLPWDYPRPAIQGHRGARHPWTVEPSLARRLYEVGAHYRVTPFMLLVSALGLLLSRYSRQTDFCIGTPVANRAVRETEQLVGCFVNTVALRMDVSGNPSLPTLLDRVRTMVLRAQSH
;
A
#
# COMPACT_ATOMS: atom_id res chain seq x y z
N PRO A 1 6.48 -3.00 -20.39
CA PRO A 1 7.64 -2.61 -19.58
C PRO A 1 8.56 -3.82 -19.39
N SER A 2 9.87 -3.59 -19.48
CA SER A 2 10.91 -4.57 -19.20
C SER A 2 11.71 -4.13 -17.99
N HIS A 3 12.22 -5.09 -17.20
CA HIS A 3 13.15 -4.82 -16.12
C HIS A 3 14.57 -5.08 -16.62
N ILE A 4 15.46 -4.14 -16.32
CA ILE A 4 16.90 -4.30 -16.54
C ILE A 4 17.54 -4.49 -15.17
N ILE A 5 18.20 -5.62 -14.95
CA ILE A 5 18.95 -5.89 -13.74
C ILE A 5 20.34 -5.31 -13.92
N VAL A 6 20.70 -4.36 -13.08
CA VAL A 6 22.05 -3.80 -13.00
C VAL A 6 22.84 -4.65 -12.01
N PRO A 7 23.94 -5.29 -12.41
CA PRO A 7 24.69 -6.21 -11.55
C PRO A 7 25.24 -5.57 -10.29
N GLN A 8 25.56 -4.27 -10.37
CA GLN A 8 26.09 -3.51 -9.25
C GLN A 8 25.53 -2.08 -9.30
N LEU A 9 24.90 -1.64 -8.24
CA LEU A 9 24.44 -0.29 -8.04
C LEU A 9 25.05 0.27 -6.75
N SER A 10 25.71 1.41 -6.87
CA SER A 10 26.18 2.17 -5.70
C SER A 10 25.15 3.22 -5.35
N LEU A 11 24.58 3.16 -4.16
CA LEU A 11 23.69 4.18 -3.64
C LEU A 11 24.50 5.26 -2.95
N ALA A 12 24.59 6.45 -3.55
CA ALA A 12 25.13 7.61 -2.86
C ALA A 12 24.11 8.11 -1.82
N LEU A 13 24.57 8.33 -0.58
CA LEU A 13 23.80 9.00 0.45
C LEU A 13 24.20 10.48 0.48
N ASP A 14 23.25 11.35 0.21
CA ASP A 14 23.42 12.78 0.49
C ASP A 14 23.39 12.98 2.00
N ILE A 15 24.34 13.78 2.54
CA ILE A 15 24.43 14.05 3.97
C ILE A 15 24.08 15.51 4.22
N GLU A 16 23.03 15.72 5.00
CA GLU A 16 22.58 17.04 5.45
C GLU A 16 22.91 17.24 6.92
N ASP A 17 23.80 18.20 7.20
CA ASP A 17 24.23 18.51 8.57
C ASP A 17 23.29 19.52 9.23
N LEU A 18 22.46 19.05 10.14
CA LEU A 18 21.47 19.83 10.88
C LEU A 18 21.88 20.11 12.33
N ARG A 19 23.17 19.92 12.70
CA ARG A 19 23.66 20.11 14.07
C ARG A 19 23.51 21.55 14.55
N THR A 20 23.52 22.52 13.65
CA THR A 20 23.35 23.94 13.99
C THR A 20 21.89 24.36 14.10
N SER A 21 20.94 23.52 13.62
CA SER A 21 19.52 23.76 13.73
C SER A 21 19.01 23.33 15.10
N VAL A 22 18.12 24.13 15.71
CA VAL A 22 17.50 23.81 17.01
C VAL A 22 16.01 23.45 16.81
N GLU A 23 15.47 22.66 17.75
CA GLU A 23 14.05 22.37 17.78
C GLU A 23 13.22 23.63 18.09
N PRO A 24 11.99 23.81 17.48
CA PRO A 24 11.30 22.89 16.58
C PRO A 24 11.71 23.02 15.10
N ASP A 25 12.59 23.93 14.76
CA ASP A 25 12.97 24.23 13.35
C ASP A 25 13.62 23.04 12.65
N ARG A 26 14.36 22.20 13.40
CA ARG A 26 15.04 21.00 12.88
C ARG A 26 14.05 19.99 12.33
N GLU A 27 12.98 19.66 13.08
CA GLU A 27 11.95 18.74 12.63
C GLU A 27 11.23 19.27 11.41
N ALA A 28 10.86 20.55 11.42
CA ALA A 28 10.23 21.21 10.29
C ALA A 28 11.13 21.19 9.03
N GLN A 29 12.44 21.37 9.21
CA GLN A 29 13.42 21.31 8.13
C GLN A 29 13.53 19.90 7.54
N ILE A 30 13.58 18.84 8.37
CA ILE A 30 13.56 17.45 7.91
C ILE A 30 12.30 17.15 7.12
N LEU A 31 11.13 17.54 7.63
CA LEU A 31 9.85 17.32 6.94
C LEU A 31 9.80 18.04 5.59
N ARG A 32 10.31 19.25 5.51
CA ARG A 32 10.39 20.00 4.26
C ARG A 32 11.32 19.30 3.26
N LEU A 33 12.55 18.97 3.66
CA LEU A 33 13.55 18.36 2.78
C LEU A 33 13.10 16.96 2.30
N THR A 34 12.54 16.15 3.18
CA THR A 34 11.97 14.85 2.80
C THR A 34 10.78 14.98 1.87
N GLY A 35 9.93 16.00 2.06
CA GLY A 35 8.82 16.30 1.17
C GLY A 35 9.27 16.75 -0.21
N GLU A 36 10.28 17.60 -0.31
CA GLU A 36 10.90 18.03 -1.58
C GLU A 36 11.50 16.83 -2.31
N GLU A 37 12.25 15.98 -1.60
CA GLU A 37 12.85 14.78 -2.17
C GLU A 37 11.78 13.78 -2.67
N ALA A 38 10.71 13.57 -1.92
CA ALA A 38 9.62 12.69 -2.32
C ALA A 38 8.90 13.17 -3.59
N CYS A 39 8.87 14.49 -3.85
CA CYS A 39 8.26 15.08 -5.03
C CYS A 39 9.19 15.09 -6.25
N ARG A 40 10.49 14.82 -6.09
CA ARG A 40 11.46 14.81 -7.19
C ARG A 40 11.21 13.60 -8.10
N PRO A 41 11.00 13.79 -9.43
CA PRO A 41 10.73 12.69 -10.34
C PRO A 41 11.86 11.66 -10.38
N PHE A 42 11.50 10.40 -10.66
CA PHE A 42 12.45 9.33 -10.97
C PHE A 42 12.55 9.14 -12.48
N ASP A 43 13.76 8.94 -12.99
CA ASP A 43 13.97 8.45 -14.35
C ASP A 43 13.81 6.93 -14.36
N LEU A 44 12.67 6.45 -14.84
CA LEU A 44 12.37 5.02 -14.89
C LEU A 44 13.18 4.24 -15.92
N ALA A 45 13.80 4.93 -16.90
CA ALA A 45 14.60 4.28 -17.94
C ALA A 45 16.04 4.02 -17.48
N ASN A 46 16.62 4.95 -16.74
CA ASN A 46 18.03 4.91 -16.37
C ASN A 46 18.25 4.63 -14.88
N GLY A 47 17.23 4.88 -14.00
CA GLY A 47 17.38 4.77 -12.56
C GLY A 47 18.35 5.80 -11.97
N PRO A 48 18.85 5.60 -10.73
CA PRO A 48 18.39 4.60 -9.77
C PRO A 48 16.96 4.87 -9.27
N LEU A 49 16.22 3.80 -8.94
CA LEU A 49 14.84 3.89 -8.46
C LEU A 49 14.72 3.94 -6.93
N ILE A 50 15.86 4.20 -6.30
CA ILE A 50 16.02 4.46 -4.86
C ILE A 50 16.97 5.63 -4.67
N ARG A 51 16.66 6.50 -3.72
CA ARG A 51 17.52 7.61 -3.28
C ARG A 51 17.53 7.64 -1.76
N GLY A 52 18.61 8.13 -1.19
CA GLY A 52 18.76 8.22 0.26
C GLY A 52 19.38 9.54 0.68
N CYS A 53 18.94 10.06 1.84
CA CYS A 53 19.55 11.20 2.51
C CYS A 53 19.71 10.89 3.99
N LEU A 54 20.87 11.21 4.54
CA LEU A 54 21.18 11.08 5.96
C LEU A 54 21.21 12.47 6.61
N PHE A 55 20.27 12.75 7.48
CA PHE A 55 20.26 13.98 8.28
C PHE A 55 21.07 13.74 9.57
N ARG A 56 22.14 14.50 9.77
CA ARG A 56 22.93 14.47 10.98
C ARG A 56 22.40 15.47 11.99
N LEU A 57 21.80 14.97 13.08
CA LEU A 57 21.21 15.82 14.11
C LEU A 57 22.23 16.22 15.19
N ASP A 58 23.07 15.28 15.54
CA ASP A 58 24.25 15.42 16.42
C ASP A 58 25.26 14.31 16.13
N ASP A 59 26.25 14.09 17.01
CA ASP A 59 27.27 13.07 16.78
C ASP A 59 26.77 11.63 16.97
N MET A 60 25.63 11.44 17.64
CA MET A 60 25.05 10.12 17.93
C MET A 60 23.72 9.88 17.24
N ASN A 61 23.01 10.94 16.88
CA ASN A 61 21.64 10.86 16.36
C ASN A 61 21.60 11.28 14.90
N HIS A 62 21.05 10.38 14.09
CA HIS A 62 20.90 10.58 12.66
C HIS A 62 19.49 10.11 12.23
N VAL A 63 18.98 10.70 11.16
CA VAL A 63 17.72 10.27 10.51
C VAL A 63 18.05 9.86 9.08
N LEU A 64 17.79 8.60 8.74
CA LEU A 64 17.89 8.11 7.37
C LEU A 64 16.54 8.25 6.67
N SER A 65 16.51 9.00 5.56
CA SER A 65 15.39 9.07 4.64
C SER A 65 15.69 8.25 3.40
N LEU A 66 14.78 7.34 3.05
CA LEU A 66 14.84 6.56 1.81
C LEU A 66 13.61 6.84 0.98
N THR A 67 13.80 7.21 -0.27
CA THR A 67 12.75 7.44 -1.25
C THR A 67 12.87 6.41 -2.36
N LEU A 68 11.80 5.62 -2.55
CA LEU A 68 11.74 4.58 -3.57
C LEU A 68 10.58 4.85 -4.52
N HIS A 69 10.78 4.60 -5.81
CA HIS A 69 9.67 4.61 -6.75
C HIS A 69 8.78 3.39 -6.52
N HIS A 70 7.46 3.58 -6.52
CA HIS A 70 6.50 2.51 -6.18
C HIS A 70 6.55 1.29 -7.13
N ILE A 71 7.18 1.44 -8.33
CA ILE A 71 7.36 0.32 -9.28
C ILE A 71 8.33 -0.76 -8.76
N VAL A 72 9.21 -0.42 -7.79
CA VAL A 72 10.20 -1.35 -7.22
C VAL A 72 9.93 -1.72 -5.76
N ALA A 73 8.99 -1.06 -5.10
CA ALA A 73 8.67 -1.33 -3.70
C ALA A 73 7.22 -0.96 -3.39
N ASP A 74 6.54 -1.79 -2.61
CA ASP A 74 5.22 -1.54 -2.03
C ASP A 74 5.33 -1.29 -0.51
N GLY A 75 4.19 -1.09 0.15
CA GLY A 75 4.16 -0.86 1.60
C GLY A 75 4.77 -2.02 2.41
N TRP A 76 4.53 -3.26 2.01
CA TRP A 76 5.14 -4.43 2.63
C TRP A 76 6.66 -4.45 2.48
N SER A 77 7.15 -4.10 1.29
CA SER A 77 8.59 -3.98 1.00
C SER A 77 9.28 -2.98 1.91
N MET A 78 8.62 -1.89 2.29
CA MET A 78 9.18 -0.90 3.22
C MET A 78 9.41 -1.50 4.62
N ASP A 79 8.53 -2.39 5.08
CA ASP A 79 8.73 -3.10 6.36
C ASP A 79 9.87 -4.13 6.28
N VAL A 80 10.02 -4.81 5.14
CA VAL A 80 11.15 -5.71 4.87
C VAL A 80 12.44 -4.90 4.92
N LEU A 81 12.55 -3.82 4.14
CA LEU A 81 13.73 -2.95 4.09
C LEU A 81 14.11 -2.40 5.47
N ARG A 82 13.14 -1.94 6.25
CA ARG A 82 13.39 -1.39 7.59
C ARG A 82 13.99 -2.45 8.53
N ARG A 83 13.45 -3.68 8.51
CA ARG A 83 13.97 -4.79 9.34
C ARG A 83 15.37 -5.21 8.91
N GLU A 84 15.60 -5.34 7.60
CA GLU A 84 16.91 -5.73 7.07
C GLU A 84 17.96 -4.68 7.33
N LEU A 85 17.67 -3.40 7.11
CA LEU A 85 18.57 -2.28 7.42
C LEU A 85 18.94 -2.26 8.90
N ALA A 86 17.98 -2.43 9.80
CA ALA A 86 18.26 -2.48 11.24
C ALA A 86 19.19 -3.65 11.58
N SER A 87 18.93 -4.84 11.04
CA SER A 87 19.75 -6.04 11.27
C SER A 87 21.16 -5.89 10.71
N LEU A 88 21.29 -5.32 9.50
CA LEU A 88 22.58 -5.06 8.86
C LEU A 88 23.38 -3.98 9.62
N TYR A 89 22.72 -2.91 10.05
CA TYR A 89 23.35 -1.84 10.82
C TYR A 89 23.96 -2.37 12.11
N GLU A 90 23.23 -3.16 12.89
CA GLU A 90 23.74 -3.79 14.11
C GLU A 90 24.91 -4.75 13.81
N ALA A 91 24.81 -5.55 12.75
CA ALA A 91 25.88 -6.47 12.38
C ALA A 91 27.16 -5.72 11.99
N VAL A 92 27.06 -4.67 11.17
CA VAL A 92 28.20 -3.85 10.75
C VAL A 92 28.82 -3.12 11.95
N LYS A 93 27.99 -2.54 12.82
CA LYS A 93 28.44 -1.88 14.05
C LYS A 93 29.26 -2.80 14.95
N ASP A 94 28.86 -4.07 15.05
CA ASP A 94 29.55 -5.09 15.88
C ASP A 94 30.66 -5.81 15.12
N GLY A 95 30.97 -5.44 13.87
CA GLY A 95 31.98 -6.12 13.04
C GLY A 95 31.61 -7.55 12.64
N ARG A 96 30.31 -7.89 12.66
CA ARG A 96 29.79 -9.21 12.32
C ARG A 96 29.40 -9.29 10.84
N PRO A 97 29.46 -10.49 10.25
CA PRO A 97 28.92 -10.69 8.89
C PRO A 97 27.40 -10.47 8.84
N SER A 98 26.87 -10.26 7.62
CA SER A 98 25.43 -10.12 7.40
C SER A 98 24.63 -11.28 8.00
N PRO A 99 23.63 -11.00 8.86
CA PRO A 99 22.76 -12.03 9.43
C PRO A 99 21.60 -12.40 8.50
N LEU A 100 21.46 -11.73 7.33
CA LEU A 100 20.34 -11.95 6.44
C LEU A 100 20.48 -13.29 5.72
N PRO A 101 19.39 -14.08 5.62
CA PRO A 101 19.39 -15.32 4.87
C PRO A 101 19.52 -15.05 3.36
N VAL A 102 20.08 -16.02 2.66
CA VAL A 102 20.01 -16.02 1.18
C VAL A 102 18.55 -16.22 0.75
N LEU A 103 18.05 -15.34 -0.11
CA LEU A 103 16.71 -15.48 -0.65
C LEU A 103 16.66 -16.64 -1.65
N PRO A 104 15.67 -17.56 -1.54
CA PRO A 104 15.54 -18.69 -2.45
C PRO A 104 15.15 -18.27 -3.87
N ILE A 105 14.48 -17.15 -4.02
CA ILE A 105 14.04 -16.54 -5.28
C ILE A 105 14.21 -15.02 -5.22
N GLN A 106 14.29 -14.37 -6.38
CA GLN A 106 14.28 -12.94 -6.52
C GLN A 106 12.94 -12.47 -7.09
N TYR A 107 12.60 -11.20 -6.92
CA TYR A 107 11.37 -10.62 -7.47
C TYR A 107 11.22 -10.85 -8.98
N VAL A 108 12.32 -10.69 -9.72
CA VAL A 108 12.33 -10.87 -11.18
C VAL A 108 12.07 -12.31 -11.61
N ASP A 109 12.54 -13.30 -10.85
CA ASP A 109 12.31 -14.72 -11.12
C ASP A 109 10.82 -15.06 -10.99
N LEU A 110 10.18 -14.51 -9.95
CA LEU A 110 8.74 -14.67 -9.75
C LEU A 110 7.93 -14.07 -10.89
N ILE A 111 8.28 -12.85 -11.32
CA ILE A 111 7.59 -12.19 -12.44
C ILE A 111 7.79 -12.94 -13.75
N ALA A 112 8.99 -13.48 -14.00
CA ALA A 112 9.25 -14.34 -15.15
C ALA A 112 8.38 -15.60 -15.11
N ALA A 113 8.37 -16.30 -13.98
CA ALA A 113 7.55 -17.51 -13.80
C ALA A 113 6.04 -17.21 -13.96
N GLN A 114 5.55 -16.08 -13.47
CA GLN A 114 4.15 -15.68 -13.65
C GLN A 114 3.80 -15.40 -15.12
N ARG A 115 4.72 -14.84 -15.90
CA ARG A 115 4.51 -14.58 -17.34
C ARG A 115 4.51 -15.85 -18.17
N GLU A 116 5.36 -16.79 -17.80
CA GLU A 116 5.50 -18.09 -18.50
C GLU A 116 4.40 -19.07 -18.11
N ARG A 117 3.71 -18.83 -16.99
CA ARG A 117 2.63 -19.70 -16.54
C ARG A 117 1.51 -19.77 -17.60
N PRO A 118 1.15 -20.98 -18.08
CA PRO A 118 0.03 -21.14 -19.00
C PRO A 118 -1.27 -20.63 -18.37
N LYS A 119 -2.04 -19.86 -19.13
CA LYS A 119 -3.38 -19.42 -18.70
C LYS A 119 -4.29 -20.65 -18.56
N GLY A 120 -4.65 -20.96 -17.33
CA GLY A 120 -5.41 -22.17 -16.98
C GLY A 120 -6.92 -21.92 -16.81
N ALA A 121 -7.60 -22.98 -16.36
CA ALA A 121 -9.03 -22.91 -16.03
C ALA A 121 -9.31 -21.90 -14.90
N ASP A 122 -8.38 -21.74 -13.96
CA ASP A 122 -8.49 -20.81 -12.83
C ASP A 122 -8.46 -19.37 -13.30
N ASP A 123 -7.59 -19.02 -14.26
CA ASP A 123 -7.54 -17.67 -14.82
C ASP A 123 -8.83 -17.32 -15.56
N ARG A 124 -9.42 -18.30 -16.28
CA ARG A 124 -10.73 -18.10 -16.94
C ARG A 124 -11.84 -17.87 -15.93
N ARG A 125 -11.92 -18.68 -14.88
CA ARG A 125 -12.90 -18.52 -13.80
C ARG A 125 -12.78 -17.16 -13.13
N SER A 126 -11.57 -16.70 -12.87
CA SER A 126 -11.33 -15.38 -12.30
C SER A 126 -11.76 -14.27 -13.25
N LEU A 127 -11.47 -14.36 -14.54
CA LEU A 127 -11.94 -13.40 -15.53
C LEU A 127 -13.47 -13.38 -15.66
N GLU A 128 -14.12 -14.53 -15.68
CA GLU A 128 -15.58 -14.65 -15.70
C GLU A 128 -16.21 -14.06 -14.43
N TYR A 129 -15.62 -14.33 -13.27
CA TYR A 129 -16.06 -13.73 -12.01
C TYR A 129 -16.01 -12.19 -12.09
N TRP A 130 -14.87 -11.62 -12.47
CA TRP A 130 -14.71 -10.17 -12.54
C TRP A 130 -15.58 -9.54 -13.63
N ALA A 131 -15.73 -10.16 -14.78
CA ALA A 131 -16.64 -9.70 -15.83
C ALA A 131 -18.09 -9.60 -15.31
N ASN A 132 -18.59 -10.67 -14.69
CA ASN A 132 -19.93 -10.70 -14.13
C ASN A 132 -20.10 -9.74 -12.94
N GLN A 133 -19.07 -9.67 -12.06
CA GLN A 133 -19.10 -8.80 -10.87
C GLN A 133 -19.16 -7.32 -11.23
N LEU A 134 -18.52 -6.93 -12.32
CA LEU A 134 -18.43 -5.53 -12.74
C LEU A 134 -19.43 -5.17 -13.87
N GLU A 135 -20.19 -6.15 -14.40
CA GLU A 135 -21.18 -5.89 -15.42
C GLU A 135 -22.23 -4.87 -14.91
N GLY A 136 -22.44 -3.80 -15.70
CA GLY A 136 -23.38 -2.73 -15.36
C GLY A 136 -23.01 -1.90 -14.12
N ALA A 137 -21.81 -2.06 -13.56
CA ALA A 137 -21.36 -1.23 -12.43
C ALA A 137 -21.27 0.25 -12.86
N PRO A 138 -21.77 1.20 -12.04
CA PRO A 138 -21.65 2.61 -12.33
C PRO A 138 -20.17 3.03 -12.48
N PRO A 139 -19.80 3.77 -13.54
CA PRO A 139 -18.40 4.15 -13.79
C PRO A 139 -17.88 5.18 -12.80
N LEU A 140 -18.76 5.91 -12.14
CA LEU A 140 -18.40 7.00 -11.23
C LEU A 140 -19.25 6.97 -9.97
N LEU A 141 -18.60 7.29 -8.84
CA LEU A 141 -19.26 7.63 -7.59
C LEU A 141 -19.47 9.16 -7.54
N ASN A 142 -20.73 9.59 -7.48
CA ASN A 142 -21.13 10.99 -7.50
C ASN A 142 -21.06 11.61 -6.10
N LEU A 143 -19.86 11.91 -5.63
CA LEU A 143 -19.66 12.61 -4.37
C LEU A 143 -19.89 14.11 -4.55
N PRO A 144 -20.38 14.82 -3.52
CA PRO A 144 -20.43 16.28 -3.53
C PRO A 144 -19.00 16.85 -3.49
N TRP A 145 -18.59 17.50 -4.55
CA TRP A 145 -17.26 18.08 -4.69
C TRP A 145 -17.28 19.56 -4.34
N ASP A 146 -16.31 20.03 -3.55
CA ASP A 146 -16.12 21.47 -3.31
C ASP A 146 -15.56 22.16 -4.57
N TYR A 147 -14.82 21.41 -5.38
CA TYR A 147 -14.23 21.88 -6.64
C TYR A 147 -14.55 20.90 -7.77
N PRO A 148 -14.75 21.37 -9.00
CA PRO A 148 -15.00 20.49 -10.14
C PRO A 148 -13.82 19.53 -10.36
N ARG A 149 -14.13 18.28 -10.72
CA ARG A 149 -13.11 17.30 -11.05
C ARG A 149 -12.36 17.73 -12.31
N PRO A 150 -11.02 17.83 -12.29
CA PRO A 150 -10.24 18.20 -13.47
C PRO A 150 -10.32 17.11 -14.54
N ALA A 151 -10.18 17.49 -15.82
CA ALA A 151 -10.15 16.55 -16.93
C ALA A 151 -8.97 15.57 -16.86
N ILE A 152 -7.84 16.02 -16.29
CA ILE A 152 -6.66 15.19 -16.04
C ILE A 152 -6.45 15.13 -14.53
N GLN A 153 -6.36 13.91 -14.00
CA GLN A 153 -6.13 13.69 -12.58
C GLN A 153 -4.75 14.23 -12.17
N GLY A 154 -4.72 15.11 -11.18
CA GLY A 154 -3.49 15.57 -10.55
C GLY A 154 -2.98 14.56 -9.50
N HIS A 155 -1.70 14.73 -9.14
CA HIS A 155 -1.06 13.89 -8.11
C HIS A 155 -0.92 14.60 -6.75
N ARG A 156 -1.59 15.74 -6.57
CA ARG A 156 -1.62 16.43 -5.28
C ARG A 156 -2.51 15.69 -4.32
N GLY A 157 -1.99 15.36 -3.15
CA GLY A 157 -2.72 14.70 -2.08
C GLY A 157 -2.25 15.16 -0.72
N ALA A 158 -3.06 14.89 0.30
CA ALA A 158 -2.71 15.13 1.68
C ALA A 158 -3.13 13.93 2.53
N ARG A 159 -2.50 13.78 3.69
CA ARG A 159 -2.89 12.79 4.70
C ARG A 159 -3.61 13.52 5.82
N HIS A 160 -4.79 13.04 6.17
CA HIS A 160 -5.52 13.47 7.36
C HIS A 160 -5.48 12.33 8.37
N PRO A 161 -4.67 12.43 9.44
CA PRO A 161 -4.61 11.41 10.48
C PRO A 161 -5.93 11.40 11.26
N TRP A 162 -6.45 10.22 11.49
CA TRP A 162 -7.64 10.01 12.30
C TRP A 162 -7.45 8.80 13.20
N THR A 163 -7.85 8.93 14.45
CA THR A 163 -7.71 7.88 15.46
C THR A 163 -9.08 7.49 15.97
N VAL A 164 -9.35 6.20 15.98
CA VAL A 164 -10.55 5.63 16.60
C VAL A 164 -10.31 5.51 18.11
N GLU A 165 -11.21 6.07 18.90
CA GLU A 165 -11.17 5.97 20.36
C GLU A 165 -11.11 4.48 20.79
N PRO A 166 -10.26 4.13 21.78
CA PRO A 166 -10.08 2.74 22.21
C PRO A 166 -11.38 2.04 22.63
N SER A 167 -12.31 2.77 23.26
CA SER A 167 -13.63 2.26 23.64
C SER A 167 -14.48 1.90 22.44
N LEU A 168 -14.48 2.73 21.39
CA LEU A 168 -15.19 2.46 20.13
C LEU A 168 -14.51 1.31 19.37
N ALA A 169 -13.18 1.27 19.32
CA ALA A 169 -12.44 0.18 18.68
C ALA A 169 -12.82 -1.18 19.32
N ARG A 170 -12.85 -1.26 20.64
CA ARG A 170 -13.27 -2.49 21.36
C ARG A 170 -14.66 -2.93 20.97
N ARG A 171 -15.63 -2.01 20.96
CA ARG A 171 -17.02 -2.32 20.57
C ARG A 171 -17.11 -2.78 19.11
N LEU A 172 -16.33 -2.20 18.22
CA LEU A 172 -16.27 -2.66 16.81
C LEU A 172 -15.72 -4.09 16.72
N TYR A 173 -14.69 -4.44 17.49
CA TYR A 173 -14.20 -5.83 17.55
C TYR A 173 -15.25 -6.80 18.10
N GLU A 174 -16.01 -6.42 19.12
CA GLU A 174 -17.10 -7.23 19.67
C GLU A 174 -18.21 -7.47 18.64
N VAL A 175 -18.63 -6.42 17.91
CA VAL A 175 -19.58 -6.52 16.79
C VAL A 175 -19.03 -7.41 15.69
N GLY A 176 -17.75 -7.25 15.32
CA GLY A 176 -17.09 -8.09 14.33
C GLY A 176 -17.12 -9.57 14.70
N ALA A 177 -16.77 -9.89 15.95
CA ALA A 177 -16.81 -11.26 16.47
C ALA A 177 -18.24 -11.83 16.46
N HIS A 178 -19.24 -11.04 16.90
CA HIS A 178 -20.64 -11.46 16.92
C HIS A 178 -21.18 -11.83 15.53
N TYR A 179 -20.88 -11.02 14.51
CA TYR A 179 -21.32 -11.26 13.13
C TYR A 179 -20.31 -12.05 12.29
N ARG A 180 -19.19 -12.50 12.86
CA ARG A 180 -18.12 -13.25 12.17
C ARG A 180 -17.57 -12.51 10.96
N VAL A 181 -17.33 -11.22 11.11
CA VAL A 181 -16.71 -10.36 10.11
C VAL A 181 -15.43 -9.74 10.64
N THR A 182 -14.47 -9.51 9.74
CA THR A 182 -13.20 -8.90 10.12
C THR A 182 -13.37 -7.38 10.35
N PRO A 183 -12.45 -6.72 11.06
CA PRO A 183 -12.43 -5.26 11.19
C PRO A 183 -12.46 -4.55 9.83
N PHE A 184 -11.74 -5.10 8.83
CA PHE A 184 -11.77 -4.58 7.47
C PHE A 184 -13.20 -4.61 6.87
N MET A 185 -13.92 -5.73 6.99
CA MET A 185 -15.30 -5.85 6.49
C MET A 185 -16.24 -4.87 7.18
N LEU A 186 -16.07 -4.64 8.49
CA LEU A 186 -16.84 -3.63 9.23
C LEU A 186 -16.58 -2.21 8.71
N LEU A 187 -15.30 -1.85 8.56
CA LEU A 187 -14.91 -0.52 8.07
C LEU A 187 -15.37 -0.30 6.64
N VAL A 188 -15.26 -1.30 5.77
CA VAL A 188 -15.79 -1.23 4.39
C VAL A 188 -17.31 -1.07 4.39
N SER A 189 -18.04 -1.78 5.29
CA SER A 189 -19.49 -1.62 5.43
C SER A 189 -19.87 -0.20 5.87
N ALA A 190 -19.18 0.33 6.88
CA ALA A 190 -19.40 1.70 7.35
C ALA A 190 -19.07 2.75 6.28
N LEU A 191 -17.95 2.58 5.59
CA LEU A 191 -17.56 3.44 4.47
C LEU A 191 -18.59 3.37 3.33
N GLY A 192 -19.06 2.16 2.98
CA GLY A 192 -20.07 1.97 1.96
C GLY A 192 -21.38 2.68 2.27
N LEU A 193 -21.85 2.60 3.54
CA LEU A 193 -23.03 3.35 3.98
C LEU A 193 -22.80 4.87 3.90
N LEU A 194 -21.64 5.34 4.33
CA LEU A 194 -21.27 6.75 4.29
C LEU A 194 -21.27 7.26 2.84
N LEU A 195 -20.57 6.56 1.95
CA LEU A 195 -20.48 6.91 0.53
C LEU A 195 -21.87 6.90 -0.14
N SER A 196 -22.71 5.90 0.17
CA SER A 196 -24.08 5.85 -0.32
C SER A 196 -24.91 7.06 0.11
N ARG A 197 -24.77 7.50 1.36
CA ARG A 197 -25.49 8.69 1.87
C ARG A 197 -25.08 9.97 1.17
N TYR A 198 -23.76 10.14 0.93
CA TYR A 198 -23.25 11.32 0.23
C TYR A 198 -23.54 11.32 -1.27
N SER A 199 -23.39 10.18 -1.94
CA SER A 199 -23.55 10.05 -3.38
C SER A 199 -25.01 9.84 -3.81
N ARG A 200 -25.89 9.39 -2.90
CA ARG A 200 -27.24 8.88 -3.15
C ARG A 200 -27.27 7.67 -4.09
N GLN A 201 -26.16 6.97 -4.22
CA GLN A 201 -26.06 5.73 -4.99
C GLN A 201 -26.10 4.54 -4.03
N THR A 202 -26.72 3.44 -4.47
CA THR A 202 -26.82 2.20 -3.70
C THR A 202 -26.00 1.07 -4.29
N ASP A 203 -25.43 1.27 -5.47
CA ASP A 203 -24.53 0.36 -6.19
C ASP A 203 -23.32 1.16 -6.68
N PHE A 204 -22.12 0.77 -6.29
CA PHE A 204 -20.86 1.41 -6.68
C PHE A 204 -19.68 0.56 -6.29
N CYS A 205 -18.49 0.84 -6.86
CA CYS A 205 -17.27 0.12 -6.55
C CYS A 205 -16.33 0.92 -5.62
N ILE A 206 -15.69 0.19 -4.69
CA ILE A 206 -14.59 0.69 -3.87
C ILE A 206 -13.34 -0.09 -4.26
N GLY A 207 -12.31 0.61 -4.75
CA GLY A 207 -11.00 -0.01 -4.99
C GLY A 207 -10.28 -0.22 -3.65
N THR A 208 -9.74 -1.42 -3.42
CA THR A 208 -8.89 -1.71 -2.26
C THR A 208 -7.59 -2.38 -2.68
N PRO A 209 -6.44 -1.94 -2.14
CA PRO A 209 -5.18 -2.62 -2.39
C PRO A 209 -5.14 -3.96 -1.65
N VAL A 210 -4.51 -4.95 -2.28
CA VAL A 210 -4.19 -6.26 -1.70
C VAL A 210 -2.70 -6.51 -1.83
N ALA A 211 -2.07 -7.10 -0.81
CA ALA A 211 -0.62 -7.30 -0.78
C ALA A 211 -0.13 -8.32 -1.83
N ASN A 212 -1.00 -9.20 -2.30
CA ASN A 212 -0.73 -10.21 -3.33
C ASN A 212 0.52 -11.07 -3.04
N ARG A 213 0.74 -11.41 -1.75
CA ARG A 213 1.87 -12.22 -1.26
C ARG A 213 1.35 -13.54 -0.69
N ALA A 214 0.64 -14.31 -1.52
CA ALA A 214 0.04 -15.59 -1.12
C ALA A 214 1.08 -16.72 -0.89
N VAL A 215 2.28 -16.59 -1.47
CA VAL A 215 3.36 -17.56 -1.36
C VAL A 215 4.35 -17.07 -0.31
N ARG A 216 4.70 -17.92 0.65
CA ARG A 216 5.57 -17.58 1.80
C ARG A 216 6.92 -16.99 1.37
N GLU A 217 7.48 -17.49 0.27
CA GLU A 217 8.74 -17.04 -0.30
C GLU A 217 8.69 -15.55 -0.72
N THR A 218 7.49 -15.02 -0.99
CA THR A 218 7.31 -13.61 -1.39
C THR A 218 7.32 -12.65 -0.21
N GLU A 219 7.16 -13.14 1.04
CA GLU A 219 7.06 -12.31 2.23
C GLU A 219 8.36 -11.52 2.53
N GLN A 220 9.51 -12.07 2.13
CA GLN A 220 10.83 -11.47 2.34
C GLN A 220 11.35 -10.70 1.12
N LEU A 221 10.61 -10.69 0.01
CA LEU A 221 11.04 -10.01 -1.21
C LEU A 221 10.72 -8.51 -1.16
N VAL A 222 11.64 -7.71 -1.68
CA VAL A 222 11.38 -6.30 -2.00
C VAL A 222 10.92 -6.23 -3.46
N GLY A 223 9.75 -5.63 -3.69
CA GLY A 223 9.14 -5.50 -5.01
C GLY A 223 7.74 -4.91 -4.95
N CYS A 224 7.16 -4.56 -6.09
CA CYS A 224 5.79 -4.08 -6.18
C CYS A 224 4.84 -5.26 -6.47
N PHE A 225 4.31 -5.87 -5.42
CA PHE A 225 3.35 -6.97 -5.50
C PHE A 225 1.90 -6.50 -5.40
N VAL A 226 1.70 -5.29 -4.86
CA VAL A 226 0.37 -4.74 -4.61
C VAL A 226 -0.49 -4.79 -5.87
N ASN A 227 -1.72 -5.27 -5.71
CA ASN A 227 -2.75 -5.20 -6.73
C ASN A 227 -3.97 -4.50 -6.16
N THR A 228 -4.89 -4.06 -7.02
CA THR A 228 -6.14 -3.43 -6.60
C THR A 228 -7.30 -4.30 -7.02
N VAL A 229 -8.18 -4.62 -6.07
CA VAL A 229 -9.44 -5.32 -6.35
C VAL A 229 -10.62 -4.38 -6.19
N ALA A 230 -11.65 -4.56 -7.01
CA ALA A 230 -12.87 -3.76 -6.99
C ALA A 230 -13.91 -4.46 -6.10
N LEU A 231 -14.28 -3.84 -5.00
CA LEU A 231 -15.36 -4.28 -4.13
C LEU A 231 -16.66 -3.57 -4.57
N ARG A 232 -17.58 -4.28 -5.26
CA ARG A 232 -18.87 -3.71 -5.65
C ARG A 232 -19.82 -3.74 -4.47
N MET A 233 -20.12 -2.58 -3.93
CA MET A 233 -21.04 -2.38 -2.81
C MET A 233 -22.48 -2.35 -3.30
N ASP A 234 -23.31 -3.21 -2.71
CA ASP A 234 -24.77 -3.17 -2.86
C ASP A 234 -25.42 -2.87 -1.49
N VAL A 235 -25.89 -1.65 -1.34
CA VAL A 235 -26.65 -1.18 -0.16
C VAL A 235 -28.12 -0.91 -0.51
N SER A 236 -28.61 -1.45 -1.61
CA SER A 236 -30.00 -1.30 -2.04
C SER A 236 -30.98 -1.98 -1.09
N GLY A 237 -32.23 -1.51 -1.09
CA GLY A 237 -33.31 -2.09 -0.29
C GLY A 237 -33.20 -1.79 1.21
N ASN A 238 -32.42 -0.82 1.65
CA ASN A 238 -32.22 -0.45 3.05
C ASN A 238 -31.92 -1.66 3.95
N PRO A 239 -30.83 -2.40 3.72
CA PRO A 239 -30.56 -3.66 4.40
C PRO A 239 -30.35 -3.45 5.91
N SER A 240 -30.78 -4.42 6.71
CA SER A 240 -30.43 -4.49 8.12
C SER A 240 -28.91 -4.66 8.28
N LEU A 241 -28.35 -4.32 9.45
CA LEU A 241 -26.93 -4.48 9.71
C LEU A 241 -26.44 -5.93 9.45
N PRO A 242 -27.10 -6.99 9.93
CA PRO A 242 -26.68 -8.36 9.62
C PRO A 242 -26.67 -8.66 8.12
N THR A 243 -27.67 -8.19 7.39
CA THR A 243 -27.79 -8.40 5.93
C THR A 243 -26.65 -7.68 5.19
N LEU A 244 -26.35 -6.45 5.58
CA LEU A 244 -25.24 -5.70 4.98
C LEU A 244 -23.89 -6.38 5.24
N LEU A 245 -23.63 -6.78 6.48
CA LEU A 245 -22.40 -7.45 6.85
C LEU A 245 -22.20 -8.78 6.13
N ASP A 246 -23.27 -9.53 5.91
CA ASP A 246 -23.23 -10.77 5.14
C ASP A 246 -22.95 -10.53 3.64
N ARG A 247 -23.57 -9.51 3.03
CA ARG A 247 -23.26 -9.07 1.66
C ARG A 247 -21.78 -8.69 1.53
N VAL A 248 -21.27 -7.85 2.44
CA VAL A 248 -19.88 -7.40 2.42
C VAL A 248 -18.91 -8.55 2.66
N ARG A 249 -19.19 -9.45 3.61
CA ARG A 249 -18.37 -10.64 3.85
C ARG A 249 -18.27 -11.50 2.59
N THR A 250 -19.41 -11.79 1.95
CA THR A 250 -19.46 -12.58 0.72
C THR A 250 -18.68 -11.93 -0.40
N MET A 251 -18.87 -10.62 -0.61
CA MET A 251 -18.15 -9.84 -1.60
C MET A 251 -16.63 -9.88 -1.37
N VAL A 252 -16.16 -9.61 -0.15
CA VAL A 252 -14.73 -9.58 0.18
C VAL A 252 -14.08 -10.95 -0.02
N LEU A 253 -14.72 -12.01 0.48
CA LEU A 253 -14.19 -13.37 0.35
C LEU A 253 -14.11 -13.81 -1.12
N ARG A 254 -15.12 -13.50 -1.92
CA ARG A 254 -15.10 -13.77 -3.36
C ARG A 254 -14.03 -12.98 -4.10
N ALA A 255 -13.89 -11.68 -3.79
CA ALA A 255 -12.84 -10.85 -4.38
C ALA A 255 -11.42 -11.32 -4.04
N GLN A 256 -11.23 -11.94 -2.87
CA GLN A 256 -9.93 -12.51 -2.46
C GLN A 256 -9.64 -13.88 -3.09
N SER A 257 -10.67 -14.61 -3.54
CA SER A 257 -10.50 -15.93 -4.13
C SER A 257 -10.32 -15.90 -5.65
N HIS A 258 -10.48 -14.75 -6.26
CA HIS A 258 -10.34 -14.50 -7.71
C HIS A 258 -9.36 -13.36 -8.00
#